data_28cfba067983cf30470d56d4d13a6520
#
_entry.id   28cfba067983cf30470d56d4d13a6520
#
_cell.length_a   1.000
_cell.length_b   1.000
_cell.length_c   1.000
_cell.angle_alpha   90.00
_cell.angle_beta   90.00
_cell.angle_gamma   90.00
#
_symmetry.space_group_name_H-M   'P 1'
#
loop_
_entity.id
_entity.type
_entity.pdbx_description
1 polymer ?
#
loop_
_entity_poly.entity_id
_entity_poly.type
_entity_poly.pdbx_seq_one_letter_code
_entity_poly.pdbx_strand_id
1 'polypeptide(L)'
;MSELKLAISNIAWDKADDEAVYAAMQQNGFTGLEIAPTRIFPGYPYENLTGAALFGGYLLNRWGFHVPSMQSIWYGQTGNIFDPVQAEELLDYTAEAFQFAHSLNCPSLVFGCPKNRMRPLGANDAAAEAFFM
;
A
#
# COMPACT_ATOMS: atom_id res chain seq x y z
N MET A 1 -14.87 -24.81 11.13
CA MET A 1 -13.78 -24.54 10.15
C MET A 1 -13.75 -23.06 9.83
N SER A 2 -12.59 -22.46 9.94
CA SER A 2 -12.43 -21.08 9.47
C SER A 2 -12.46 -21.06 7.93
N GLU A 3 -13.24 -20.18 7.39
CA GLU A 3 -13.30 -19.96 5.95
C GLU A 3 -11.99 -19.34 5.46
N LEU A 4 -11.44 -19.83 4.35
CA LEU A 4 -10.24 -19.27 3.75
C LEU A 4 -10.58 -17.90 3.15
N LYS A 5 -9.88 -16.86 3.62
CA LYS A 5 -10.04 -15.50 3.09
C LYS A 5 -9.02 -15.29 1.98
N LEU A 6 -9.51 -14.99 0.79
CA LEU A 6 -8.67 -14.76 -0.38
C LEU A 6 -8.67 -13.29 -0.77
N ALA A 7 -7.51 -12.78 -1.10
CA ALA A 7 -7.31 -11.43 -1.59
C ALA A 7 -6.34 -11.44 -2.77
N ILE A 8 -6.47 -10.44 -3.64
CA ILE A 8 -5.53 -10.22 -4.74
C ILE A 8 -5.20 -8.73 -4.80
N SER A 9 -4.01 -8.41 -5.26
CA SER A 9 -3.55 -7.04 -5.38
C SER A 9 -3.97 -6.38 -6.68
N ASN A 10 -4.39 -5.12 -6.62
CA ASN A 10 -4.82 -4.36 -7.79
C ASN A 10 -3.69 -3.98 -8.77
N ILE A 11 -2.44 -4.33 -8.45
CA ILE A 11 -1.34 -4.19 -9.41
C ILE A 11 -1.29 -5.35 -10.43
N ALA A 12 -2.11 -6.38 -10.24
CA ALA A 12 -2.09 -7.57 -11.09
C ALA A 12 -2.77 -7.36 -12.46
N TRP A 13 -3.47 -6.24 -12.65
CA TRP A 13 -4.16 -5.92 -13.90
C TRP A 13 -4.22 -4.42 -14.14
N ASP A 14 -4.61 -4.02 -15.35
CA ASP A 14 -4.78 -2.62 -15.70
C ASP A 14 -6.08 -2.04 -15.12
N LYS A 15 -6.06 -0.75 -14.78
CA LYS A 15 -7.20 -0.05 -14.17
C LYS A 15 -8.48 -0.16 -15.01
N ALA A 16 -8.33 -0.21 -16.34
CA ALA A 16 -9.46 -0.35 -17.25
C ALA A 16 -10.25 -1.65 -17.03
N ASP A 17 -9.61 -2.67 -16.45
CA ASP A 17 -10.20 -3.98 -16.23
C ASP A 17 -10.76 -4.16 -14.81
N ASP A 18 -10.75 -3.12 -13.97
CA ASP A 18 -11.14 -3.22 -12.56
C ASP A 18 -12.50 -3.89 -12.37
N GLU A 19 -13.53 -3.42 -13.04
CA GLU A 19 -14.88 -3.97 -12.86
C GLU A 19 -14.98 -5.45 -13.27
N ALA A 20 -14.36 -5.81 -14.38
CA ALA A 20 -14.35 -7.19 -14.87
C ALA A 20 -13.63 -8.12 -13.87
N VAL A 21 -12.50 -7.67 -13.33
CA VAL A 21 -11.74 -8.44 -12.35
C VAL A 21 -12.48 -8.52 -11.02
N TYR A 22 -13.07 -7.43 -10.56
CA TYR A 22 -13.86 -7.43 -9.32
C TYR A 22 -15.04 -8.40 -9.41
N ALA A 23 -15.72 -8.44 -10.56
CA ALA A 23 -16.79 -9.40 -10.78
C ALA A 23 -16.29 -10.85 -10.73
N ALA A 24 -15.16 -11.13 -11.37
CA ALA A 24 -14.53 -12.46 -11.34
C ALA A 24 -14.10 -12.85 -9.92
N MET A 25 -13.53 -11.92 -9.17
CA MET A 25 -13.15 -12.13 -7.78
C MET A 25 -14.36 -12.47 -6.92
N GLN A 26 -15.44 -11.71 -7.04
CA GLN A 26 -16.67 -11.93 -6.29
C GLN A 26 -17.26 -13.31 -6.60
N GLN A 27 -17.29 -13.70 -7.87
CA GLN A 27 -17.80 -15.00 -8.32
C GLN A 27 -16.96 -16.17 -7.79
N ASN A 28 -15.67 -15.94 -7.52
CA ASN A 28 -14.75 -16.97 -7.04
C ASN A 28 -14.48 -16.90 -5.53
N GLY A 29 -15.31 -16.17 -4.79
CA GLY A 29 -15.23 -16.14 -3.33
C GLY A 29 -14.10 -15.28 -2.74
N PHE A 30 -13.49 -14.39 -3.52
CA PHE A 30 -12.53 -13.43 -3.00
C PHE A 30 -13.24 -12.36 -2.18
N THR A 31 -12.68 -12.01 -1.04
CA THR A 31 -13.25 -11.02 -0.11
C THR A 31 -12.31 -9.86 0.18
N GLY A 32 -11.11 -9.85 -0.38
CA GLY A 32 -10.12 -8.83 -0.12
C GLY A 32 -9.47 -8.29 -1.39
N LEU A 33 -9.22 -6.98 -1.39
CA LEU A 33 -8.44 -6.32 -2.42
C LEU A 33 -7.24 -5.65 -1.74
N GLU A 34 -6.03 -6.10 -2.05
CA GLU A 34 -4.83 -5.37 -1.68
C GLU A 34 -4.65 -4.21 -2.65
N ILE A 35 -4.29 -3.04 -2.15
CA ILE A 35 -4.17 -1.85 -2.99
C ILE A 35 -2.77 -1.27 -3.00
N ALA A 36 -2.40 -0.68 -4.16
CA ALA A 36 -1.31 0.27 -4.29
C ALA A 36 -1.96 1.67 -4.33
N PRO A 37 -1.71 2.54 -3.36
CA PRO A 37 -2.45 3.81 -3.23
C PRO A 37 -2.37 4.71 -4.46
N THR A 38 -1.21 4.80 -5.10
CA THR A 38 -1.01 5.64 -6.29
C THR A 38 -1.77 5.13 -7.52
N ARG A 39 -2.17 3.87 -7.54
CA ARG A 39 -2.99 3.33 -8.62
C ARG A 39 -4.43 3.83 -8.53
N ILE A 40 -4.90 4.16 -7.35
CA ILE A 40 -6.24 4.69 -7.10
C ILE A 40 -6.23 6.22 -7.17
N PHE A 41 -5.26 6.84 -6.50
CA PHE A 41 -5.08 8.29 -6.46
C PHE A 41 -3.67 8.64 -6.95
N PRO A 42 -3.45 8.84 -8.26
CA PRO A 42 -2.14 9.19 -8.79
C PRO A 42 -1.60 10.49 -8.20
N GLY A 43 -0.29 10.58 -8.06
CA GLY A 43 0.41 11.74 -7.53
C GLY A 43 0.58 11.69 -6.01
N TYR A 44 -0.33 12.29 -5.27
CA TYR A 44 -0.25 12.39 -3.81
C TYR A 44 -1.44 11.67 -3.15
N PRO A 45 -1.44 10.34 -3.11
CA PRO A 45 -2.59 9.58 -2.65
C PRO A 45 -3.00 9.88 -1.21
N TYR A 46 -2.03 10.14 -0.33
CA TYR A 46 -2.29 10.29 1.11
C TYR A 46 -2.95 11.61 1.49
N GLU A 47 -3.06 12.55 0.58
CA GLU A 47 -3.84 13.77 0.76
C GLU A 47 -5.35 13.51 0.62
N ASN A 48 -5.76 12.38 0.06
CA ASN A 48 -7.14 12.03 -0.24
C ASN A 48 -7.78 11.15 0.84
N LEU A 49 -7.80 11.60 2.09
CA LEU A 49 -8.40 10.81 3.18
C LEU A 49 -9.89 10.57 2.99
N THR A 50 -10.63 11.58 2.56
CA THR A 50 -12.06 11.45 2.24
C THR A 50 -12.26 10.49 1.06
N GLY A 51 -11.46 10.63 0.00
CA GLY A 51 -11.49 9.73 -1.15
C GLY A 51 -11.18 8.28 -0.75
N ALA A 52 -10.24 8.07 0.17
CA ALA A 52 -9.93 6.75 0.69
C ALA A 52 -11.13 6.11 1.41
N ALA A 53 -11.79 6.87 2.28
CA ALA A 53 -12.98 6.39 2.98
C ALA A 53 -14.12 6.05 2.01
N LEU A 54 -14.35 6.88 1.01
CA LEU A 54 -15.36 6.63 -0.02
C LEU A 54 -15.03 5.40 -0.86
N PHE A 55 -13.78 5.21 -1.21
CA PHE A 55 -13.33 4.05 -1.98
C PHE A 55 -13.50 2.76 -1.18
N GLY A 56 -13.13 2.77 0.09
CA GLY A 56 -13.33 1.63 0.99
C GLY A 56 -14.80 1.26 1.13
N GLY A 57 -15.67 2.25 1.29
CA GLY A 57 -17.11 2.07 1.33
C GLY A 57 -17.68 1.50 0.03
N TYR A 58 -17.22 2.01 -1.11
CA TYR A 58 -17.58 1.50 -2.42
C TYR A 58 -17.22 0.01 -2.59
N LEU A 59 -15.99 -0.35 -2.25
CA LEU A 59 -15.53 -1.73 -2.34
C LEU A 59 -16.39 -2.68 -1.50
N LEU A 60 -16.67 -2.28 -0.28
CA LEU A 60 -17.46 -3.08 0.65
C LEU A 60 -18.92 -3.21 0.18
N ASN A 61 -19.55 -2.09 -0.15
CA ASN A 61 -20.98 -2.06 -0.48
C ASN A 61 -21.29 -2.65 -1.85
N ARG A 62 -20.45 -2.39 -2.84
CA ARG A 62 -20.68 -2.86 -4.21
C ARG A 62 -20.18 -4.29 -4.45
N TRP A 63 -19.02 -4.64 -3.85
CA TRP A 63 -18.33 -5.88 -4.17
C TRP A 63 -18.14 -6.82 -2.99
N GLY A 64 -18.35 -6.36 -1.77
CA GLY A 64 -18.10 -7.14 -0.57
C GLY A 64 -16.62 -7.29 -0.23
N PHE A 65 -15.77 -6.37 -0.69
CA PHE A 65 -14.33 -6.43 -0.47
C PHE A 65 -13.90 -5.57 0.72
N HIS A 66 -13.03 -6.14 1.56
CA HIS A 66 -12.21 -5.41 2.52
C HIS A 66 -10.85 -5.11 1.89
N VAL A 67 -10.09 -4.20 2.49
CA VAL A 67 -8.71 -3.90 2.10
C VAL A 67 -7.79 -4.46 3.19
N PRO A 68 -7.28 -5.69 3.04
CA PRO A 68 -6.48 -6.31 4.09
C PRO A 68 -5.06 -5.75 4.19
N SER A 69 -4.55 -5.18 3.11
CA SER A 69 -3.19 -4.63 3.06
C SER A 69 -3.04 -3.58 1.98
N MET A 70 -2.04 -2.71 2.16
CA MET A 70 -1.56 -1.78 1.16
C MET A 70 -0.09 -2.08 0.85
N GLN A 71 0.27 -1.99 -0.43
CA GLN A 71 1.66 -2.13 -0.87
C GLN A 71 2.12 -0.88 -1.63
N SER A 72 3.40 -0.85 -1.97
CA SER A 72 4.00 0.26 -2.72
C SER A 72 3.79 1.61 -2.03
N ILE A 73 3.91 1.61 -0.70
CA ILE A 73 3.56 2.78 0.13
C ILE A 73 4.49 3.97 -0.11
N TRP A 74 5.68 3.75 -0.66
CA TRP A 74 6.64 4.79 -1.02
C TRP A 74 6.79 4.97 -2.54
N TYR A 75 5.87 4.44 -3.31
CA TYR A 75 5.94 4.57 -4.78
C TYR A 75 6.00 6.05 -5.18
N GLY A 76 6.96 6.39 -6.03
CA GLY A 76 7.20 7.77 -6.45
C GLY A 76 8.11 8.57 -5.53
N GLN A 77 8.45 8.07 -4.35
CA GLN A 77 9.40 8.71 -3.45
C GLN A 77 10.83 8.35 -3.85
N THR A 78 11.72 9.33 -3.84
CA THR A 78 13.12 9.17 -4.29
C THR A 78 14.12 9.09 -3.15
N GLY A 79 13.69 9.33 -1.90
CA GLY A 79 14.54 9.31 -0.74
C GLY A 79 15.12 7.94 -0.41
N ASN A 80 16.21 7.92 0.35
CA ASN A 80 16.84 6.69 0.83
C ASN A 80 16.96 6.74 2.36
N ILE A 81 16.63 5.64 3.03
CA ILE A 81 16.63 5.55 4.50
C ILE A 81 18.03 5.71 5.10
N PHE A 82 19.09 5.48 4.31
CA PHE A 82 20.47 5.64 4.79
C PHE A 82 20.95 7.10 4.82
N ASP A 83 20.18 8.03 4.25
CA ASP A 83 20.39 9.46 4.39
C ASP A 83 19.49 10.00 5.50
N PRO A 84 20.04 10.61 6.57
CA PRO A 84 19.24 11.01 7.74
C PRO A 84 18.11 11.99 7.43
N VAL A 85 18.33 12.95 6.52
CA VAL A 85 17.30 13.93 6.13
C VAL A 85 16.20 13.26 5.31
N GLN A 86 16.59 12.45 4.33
CA GLN A 86 15.63 11.71 3.49
C GLN A 86 14.86 10.68 4.29
N ALA A 87 15.50 10.04 5.27
CA ALA A 87 14.83 9.10 6.17
C ALA A 87 13.71 9.76 6.97
N GLU A 88 13.96 10.98 7.45
CA GLU A 88 12.94 11.74 8.20
C GLU A 88 11.75 12.09 7.30
N GLU A 89 12.01 12.55 6.08
CA GLU A 89 10.96 12.82 5.08
C GLU A 89 10.13 11.56 4.76
N LEU A 90 10.79 10.42 4.62
CA LEU A 90 10.09 9.15 4.38
C LEU A 90 9.27 8.69 5.58
N LEU A 91 9.73 8.96 6.81
CA LEU A 91 8.97 8.70 8.02
C LEU A 91 7.70 9.55 8.07
N ASP A 92 7.80 10.83 7.75
CA ASP A 92 6.64 11.72 7.70
C ASP A 92 5.64 11.25 6.65
N TYR A 93 6.11 10.86 5.47
CA TYR A 93 5.28 10.31 4.42
C TYR A 93 4.62 8.99 4.84
N THR A 94 5.32 8.17 5.61
CA THR A 94 4.78 6.92 6.17
C THR A 94 3.69 7.19 7.19
N ALA A 95 3.82 8.24 8.01
CA ALA A 95 2.76 8.64 8.93
C ALA A 95 1.48 9.01 8.18
N GLU A 96 1.60 9.70 7.05
CA GLU A 96 0.47 9.99 6.17
C GLU A 96 -0.13 8.71 5.58
N ALA A 97 0.71 7.74 5.22
CA ALA A 97 0.25 6.44 4.75
C ALA A 97 -0.59 5.70 5.81
N PHE A 98 -0.21 5.79 7.08
CA PHE A 98 -0.97 5.20 8.17
C PHE A 98 -2.35 5.86 8.33
N GLN A 99 -2.44 7.16 8.20
CA GLN A 99 -3.72 7.87 8.24
C GLN A 99 -4.63 7.47 7.08
N PHE A 100 -4.06 7.35 5.89
CA PHE A 100 -4.78 6.86 4.70
C PHE A 100 -5.29 5.43 4.90
N ALA A 101 -4.45 4.54 5.43
CA ALA A 101 -4.83 3.17 5.74
C ALA A 101 -5.97 3.12 6.77
N HIS A 102 -5.92 3.98 7.79
CA HIS A 102 -6.99 4.09 8.77
C HIS A 102 -8.32 4.47 8.12
N SER A 103 -8.30 5.42 7.20
CA SER A 103 -9.50 5.84 6.46
C SER A 103 -10.10 4.70 5.61
N LEU A 104 -9.27 3.76 5.17
CA LEU A 104 -9.68 2.57 4.41
C LEU A 104 -10.07 1.38 5.29
N ASN A 105 -9.90 1.48 6.61
CA ASN A 105 -9.94 0.33 7.52
C ASN A 105 -8.95 -0.76 7.13
N CYS A 106 -7.76 -0.37 6.65
CA CYS A 106 -6.69 -1.27 6.22
C CYS A 106 -5.73 -1.54 7.39
N PRO A 107 -5.63 -2.78 7.87
CA PRO A 107 -4.85 -3.07 9.08
C PRO A 107 -3.36 -3.27 8.86
N SER A 108 -2.91 -3.42 7.61
CA SER A 108 -1.52 -3.81 7.33
C SER A 108 -0.94 -3.05 6.15
N LEU A 109 0.31 -2.59 6.31
CA LEU A 109 1.08 -1.97 5.25
C LEU A 109 2.29 -2.85 4.93
N VAL A 110 2.51 -3.12 3.64
CA VAL A 110 3.66 -3.89 3.18
C VAL A 110 4.83 -2.94 2.96
N PHE A 111 5.90 -3.17 3.69
CA PHE A 111 7.13 -2.41 3.59
C PHE A 111 8.16 -3.16 2.73
N GLY A 112 8.12 -2.94 1.44
CA GLY A 112 9.11 -3.45 0.49
C GLY A 112 10.09 -2.36 0.10
N CYS A 113 9.69 -1.48 -0.80
CA CYS A 113 10.37 -0.24 -1.18
C CYS A 113 11.89 -0.40 -1.43
N PRO A 114 12.32 -1.36 -2.27
CA PRO A 114 13.74 -1.68 -2.40
C PRO A 114 14.58 -0.50 -2.89
N LYS A 115 14.04 0.36 -3.73
CA LYS A 115 14.74 1.55 -4.24
C LYS A 115 15.08 2.56 -3.15
N ASN A 116 14.27 2.63 -2.11
CA ASN A 116 14.40 3.60 -1.02
C ASN A 116 15.32 3.11 0.10
N ARG A 117 15.78 1.88 0.03
CA ARG A 117 16.66 1.29 1.04
C ARG A 117 17.86 0.58 0.44
N MET A 118 18.33 1.09 -0.69
CA MET A 118 19.57 0.63 -1.30
C MET A 118 20.76 1.04 -0.44
N ARG A 119 21.54 0.05 -0.07
CA ARG A 119 22.72 0.26 0.77
C ARG A 119 23.76 1.13 0.03
N PRO A 120 24.27 2.21 0.65
CA PRO A 120 25.26 3.04 0.03
C PRO A 120 26.56 2.30 -0.24
N LEU A 121 27.29 2.73 -1.27
CA LEU A 121 28.64 2.23 -1.55
C LEU A 121 29.55 2.47 -0.33
N GLY A 122 30.27 1.43 0.08
CA GLY A 122 31.19 1.48 1.21
C GLY A 122 30.54 1.22 2.59
N ALA A 123 29.22 1.14 2.70
CA ALA A 123 28.57 0.77 3.94
C ALA A 123 28.77 -0.74 4.20
N ASN A 124 29.15 -1.11 5.42
CA ASN A 124 29.24 -2.49 5.84
C ASN A 124 27.91 -2.98 6.45
N ASP A 125 27.81 -4.29 6.71
CA ASP A 125 26.59 -4.89 7.23
C ASP A 125 26.16 -4.31 8.57
N ALA A 126 27.11 -4.06 9.48
CA ALA A 126 26.82 -3.51 10.78
C ALA A 126 26.25 -2.09 10.69
N ALA A 127 26.81 -1.25 9.82
CA ALA A 127 26.32 0.10 9.59
C ALA A 127 24.92 0.08 8.96
N ALA A 128 24.66 -0.84 8.03
CA ALA A 128 23.36 -0.99 7.42
C ALA A 128 22.31 -1.49 8.42
N GLU A 129 22.63 -2.46 9.25
CA GLU A 129 21.73 -2.99 10.29
C GLU A 129 21.32 -1.92 11.30
N ALA A 130 22.21 -1.00 11.65
CA ALA A 130 21.93 0.06 12.61
C ALA A 130 20.76 0.96 12.20
N PHE A 131 20.47 1.08 10.91
CA PHE A 131 19.34 1.86 10.42
C PHE A 131 17.98 1.18 10.64
N PHE A 132 17.96 -0.12 10.90
CA PHE A 132 16.72 -0.89 11.13
C PHE A 132 16.46 -1.15 12.62
N MET A 133 17.35 -0.71 13.47
CA MET A 133 17.25 -0.87 14.93
C MET A 133 16.87 0.44 15.61
#